data_7f784c6de6af25b529adb33a14148fb3
#
_entry.id   7f784c6de6af25b529adb33a14148fb3
#
_cell.length_a   1.000
_cell.length_b   1.000
_cell.length_c   1.000
_cell.angle_alpha   90.00
_cell.angle_beta   90.00
_cell.angle_gamma   90.00
#
_symmetry.space_group_name_H-M   'P 1'
#
loop_
_entity.id
_entity.type
_entity.pdbx_description
1 polymer ?
#
loop_
_entity_poly.entity_id
_entity_poly.type
_entity_poly.pdbx_seq_one_letter_code
_entity_poly.pdbx_strand_id
1 'polypeptide(L)'
;MSLNLFYPFSRAALFRVDAEQAHALTMQGLNAMVATGTAGLINGRVPDDPRTVMGIRFPNPVGLAAGADKNGECIDGFGALGFGFIELGGVTPRAQPGNPKPRLFRLPQARAVINRLGFNNLGVDVLVENLKRRKYKGVIGINLGKNLDTPLENAADDYAICYAKVYAHCDFVTVNISSPNTKNLRQLQGEDELGPILAHIKREQARLSDTHGRKVPVAVKIAPDLTDEAIEAIARLLVKHEIDAVTATNTTLSREDVQGLPNAEETGGLSGEPVFELSNRVIRQLAYHLDGALPIIGVGGIMSGRDAVAKIEAGASLVQFYTGLVYRGPALVPEVARALRK
;
A
#
# COMPACT_ATOMS: atom_id res chain seq x y z
N MET A 1 2.62 27.28 13.29
CA MET A 1 2.61 27.49 11.82
C MET A 1 2.99 26.15 11.20
N SER A 2 2.16 25.57 10.35
CA SER A 2 2.45 24.24 9.75
C SER A 2 3.41 24.41 8.58
N LEU A 3 4.47 23.58 8.50
CA LEU A 3 5.43 23.58 7.40
C LEU A 3 4.81 23.18 6.06
N ASN A 4 3.58 22.68 6.06
CA ASN A 4 2.83 22.32 4.85
C ASN A 4 2.65 23.46 3.85
N LEU A 5 2.65 24.73 4.30
CA LEU A 5 2.57 25.90 3.43
C LEU A 5 3.74 25.99 2.44
N PHE A 6 4.89 25.39 2.77
CA PHE A 6 6.07 25.37 1.92
C PHE A 6 6.13 24.19 0.95
N TYR A 7 5.19 23.23 1.08
CA TYR A 7 5.22 22.03 0.23
C TYR A 7 5.15 22.32 -1.28
N PRO A 8 4.35 23.28 -1.79
CA PRO A 8 4.35 23.60 -3.22
C PRO A 8 5.74 23.98 -3.76
N PHE A 9 6.54 24.72 -2.98
CA PHE A 9 7.90 25.10 -3.35
C PHE A 9 8.85 23.90 -3.29
N SER A 10 8.78 23.10 -2.22
CA SER A 10 9.58 21.88 -2.09
C SER A 10 9.24 20.89 -3.20
N ARG A 11 7.96 20.71 -3.54
CA ARG A 11 7.53 19.87 -4.66
C ARG A 11 8.08 20.38 -5.98
N ALA A 12 8.03 21.69 -6.25
CA ALA A 12 8.56 22.26 -7.49
C ALA A 12 10.06 21.99 -7.64
N ALA A 13 10.82 22.05 -6.55
CA ALA A 13 12.25 21.70 -6.55
C ALA A 13 12.47 20.19 -6.76
N LEU A 14 11.75 19.34 -6.01
CA LEU A 14 11.84 17.88 -6.11
C LEU A 14 11.43 17.36 -7.50
N PHE A 15 10.51 18.05 -8.19
CA PHE A 15 10.08 17.64 -9.53
C PHE A 15 11.10 17.95 -10.63
N ARG A 16 12.15 18.73 -10.34
CA ARG A 16 13.25 18.98 -11.27
C ARG A 16 14.32 17.88 -11.26
N VAL A 17 14.31 17.02 -10.25
CA VAL A 17 15.22 15.88 -10.15
C VAL A 17 14.52 14.58 -10.50
N ASP A 18 15.29 13.54 -10.80
CA ASP A 18 14.75 12.18 -11.04
C ASP A 18 13.78 11.76 -9.94
N ALA A 19 12.73 11.03 -10.30
CA ALA A 19 11.66 10.70 -9.38
C ALA A 19 12.10 9.80 -8.22
N GLU A 20 13.01 8.85 -8.48
CA GLU A 20 13.52 7.94 -7.46
C GLU A 20 14.54 8.66 -6.54
N GLN A 21 15.33 9.59 -7.09
CA GLN A 21 16.19 10.45 -6.29
C GLN A 21 15.40 11.40 -5.39
N ALA A 22 14.34 12.03 -5.92
CA ALA A 22 13.46 12.89 -5.13
C ALA A 22 12.78 12.12 -3.97
N HIS A 23 12.42 10.86 -4.20
CA HIS A 23 11.90 9.99 -3.16
C HIS A 23 12.95 9.77 -2.06
N ALA A 24 14.18 9.40 -2.41
CA ALA A 24 15.28 9.21 -1.45
C ALA A 24 15.56 10.48 -0.64
N LEU A 25 15.61 11.65 -1.29
CA LEU A 25 15.80 12.95 -0.63
C LEU A 25 14.65 13.25 0.36
N THR A 26 13.42 12.92 -0.01
CA THR A 26 12.25 13.11 0.86
C THR A 26 12.36 12.24 2.12
N MET A 27 12.72 10.96 2.00
CA MET A 27 12.92 10.06 3.14
C MET A 27 14.07 10.55 4.05
N GLN A 28 15.19 10.96 3.47
CA GLN A 28 16.31 11.55 4.23
C GLN A 28 15.89 12.81 4.99
N GLY A 29 15.13 13.70 4.34
CA GLY A 29 14.58 14.90 4.97
C GLY A 29 13.65 14.59 6.15
N LEU A 30 12.74 13.64 5.98
CA LEU A 30 11.85 13.20 7.06
C LEU A 30 12.63 12.61 8.24
N ASN A 31 13.62 11.76 7.98
CA ASN A 31 14.47 11.18 9.01
C ASN A 31 15.29 12.25 9.75
N ALA A 32 15.82 13.25 9.03
CA ALA A 32 16.52 14.38 9.66
C ALA A 32 15.59 15.20 10.56
N MET A 33 14.34 15.42 10.13
CA MET A 33 13.35 16.11 10.97
C MET A 33 12.96 15.31 12.22
N VAL A 34 12.90 13.98 12.13
CA VAL A 34 12.70 13.11 13.31
C VAL A 34 13.89 13.21 14.25
N ALA A 35 15.12 13.14 13.73
CA ALA A 35 16.34 13.22 14.51
C ALA A 35 16.48 14.55 15.27
N THR A 36 16.02 15.66 14.66
CA THR A 36 16.02 17.00 15.28
C THR A 36 14.79 17.31 16.12
N GLY A 37 13.81 16.39 16.21
CA GLY A 37 12.55 16.60 16.93
C GLY A 37 11.58 17.58 16.28
N THR A 38 11.83 17.99 15.02
CA THR A 38 11.00 18.99 14.31
C THR A 38 9.90 18.37 13.45
N ALA A 39 9.83 17.04 13.33
CA ALA A 39 8.86 16.34 12.49
C ALA A 39 7.39 16.65 12.86
N GLY A 40 7.08 16.86 14.13
CA GLY A 40 5.74 17.25 14.61
C GLY A 40 5.25 18.62 14.09
N LEU A 41 6.15 19.45 13.53
CA LEU A 41 5.80 20.74 12.96
C LEU A 41 5.21 20.63 11.54
N ILE A 42 5.30 19.45 10.90
CA ILE A 42 4.84 19.26 9.51
C ILE A 42 3.32 19.42 9.46
N ASN A 43 2.56 18.61 10.18
CA ASN A 43 1.10 18.53 10.08
C ASN A 43 0.36 19.06 11.32
N GLY A 44 1.06 19.26 12.43
CA GLY A 44 0.37 19.44 13.69
C GLY A 44 -0.42 18.18 14.09
N ARG A 45 -1.47 18.37 14.89
CA ARG A 45 -2.30 17.24 15.36
C ARG A 45 -3.29 16.80 14.29
N VAL A 46 -3.21 15.52 13.88
CA VAL A 46 -4.24 14.86 13.07
C VAL A 46 -5.37 14.41 13.99
N PRO A 47 -6.65 14.61 13.60
CA PRO A 47 -7.79 14.20 14.44
C PRO A 47 -7.80 12.69 14.69
N ASP A 48 -8.10 12.31 15.92
CA ASP A 48 -8.40 10.93 16.28
C ASP A 48 -9.82 10.57 15.77
N ASP A 49 -9.94 9.44 15.11
CA ASP A 49 -11.20 8.81 14.69
C ASP A 49 -11.00 7.29 14.75
N PRO A 50 -10.93 6.70 15.97
CA PRO A 50 -10.54 5.32 16.14
C PRO A 50 -11.56 4.36 15.54
N ARG A 51 -11.05 3.41 14.73
CA ARG A 51 -11.84 2.34 14.12
C ARG A 51 -11.22 0.99 14.41
N THR A 52 -12.07 0.00 14.71
CA THR A 52 -11.62 -1.38 14.84
C THR A 52 -11.91 -2.12 13.56
N VAL A 53 -10.85 -2.59 12.88
CA VAL A 53 -10.93 -3.34 11.61
C VAL A 53 -9.98 -4.53 11.72
N MET A 54 -10.38 -5.71 11.28
CA MET A 54 -9.60 -6.97 11.43
C MET A 54 -9.20 -7.27 12.90
N GLY A 55 -9.94 -6.79 13.88
CA GLY A 55 -9.57 -6.90 15.31
C GLY A 55 -8.48 -5.92 15.75
N ILE A 56 -7.96 -5.06 14.87
CA ILE A 56 -6.93 -4.05 15.16
C ILE A 56 -7.61 -2.69 15.38
N ARG A 57 -7.19 -1.96 16.41
CA ARG A 57 -7.64 -0.59 16.66
C ARG A 57 -6.74 0.40 15.95
N PHE A 58 -7.25 1.02 14.89
CA PHE A 58 -6.60 2.11 14.15
C PHE A 58 -6.94 3.46 14.80
N PRO A 59 -5.98 4.35 15.07
CA PRO A 59 -6.25 5.66 15.69
C PRO A 59 -7.04 6.60 14.76
N ASN A 60 -6.88 6.43 13.43
CA ASN A 60 -7.70 7.04 12.39
C ASN A 60 -7.66 6.14 11.14
N PRO A 61 -8.63 6.29 10.19
CA PRO A 61 -8.75 5.38 9.05
C PRO A 61 -7.79 5.64 7.88
N VAL A 62 -6.79 6.51 8.04
CA VAL A 62 -5.91 6.97 6.96
C VAL A 62 -4.57 6.28 7.02
N GLY A 63 -4.20 5.57 5.96
CA GLY A 63 -2.96 4.82 5.86
C GLY A 63 -2.01 5.31 4.78
N LEU A 64 -0.71 5.06 4.99
CA LEU A 64 0.29 5.13 3.94
C LEU A 64 0.27 3.81 3.16
N ALA A 65 0.11 3.88 1.84
CA ALA A 65 0.11 2.69 1.00
C ALA A 65 1.54 2.13 0.82
N ALA A 66 1.63 0.81 0.68
CA ALA A 66 2.88 0.12 0.37
C ALA A 66 3.59 0.67 -0.87
N GLY A 67 4.92 0.58 -0.87
CA GLY A 67 5.81 1.09 -1.92
C GLY A 67 6.52 2.38 -1.57
N ALA A 68 5.99 3.17 -0.62
CA ALA A 68 6.62 4.41 -0.15
C ALA A 68 7.87 4.13 0.70
N ASP A 69 7.81 3.15 1.57
CA ASP A 69 8.96 2.67 2.37
C ASP A 69 9.03 1.13 2.29
N LYS A 70 9.92 0.64 1.44
CA LYS A 70 10.00 -0.81 1.17
C LYS A 70 10.79 -1.56 2.22
N ASN A 71 11.75 -0.90 2.84
CA ASN A 71 12.72 -1.51 3.74
C ASN A 71 12.49 -1.10 5.21
N GLY A 72 11.51 -0.24 5.50
CA GLY A 72 11.32 0.31 6.84
C GLY A 72 12.40 1.33 7.24
N GLU A 73 12.93 2.10 6.29
CA GLU A 73 14.02 3.06 6.50
C GLU A 73 13.53 4.42 7.01
N CYS A 74 12.20 4.69 6.93
CA CYS A 74 11.60 5.97 7.27
C CYS A 74 10.29 5.84 8.08
N ILE A 75 10.14 4.77 8.87
CA ILE A 75 8.91 4.48 9.63
C ILE A 75 8.53 5.65 10.54
N ASP A 76 9.49 6.15 11.32
CA ASP A 76 9.27 7.24 12.26
C ASP A 76 8.96 8.56 11.54
N GLY A 77 9.57 8.78 10.36
CA GLY A 77 9.32 9.93 9.50
C GLY A 77 7.89 9.94 8.97
N PHE A 78 7.43 8.84 8.39
CA PHE A 78 6.05 8.72 7.93
C PHE A 78 5.04 8.70 9.09
N GLY A 79 5.40 8.09 10.22
CA GLY A 79 4.58 8.13 11.43
C GLY A 79 4.32 9.53 11.93
N ALA A 80 5.32 10.41 11.88
CA ALA A 80 5.20 11.82 12.27
C ALA A 80 4.23 12.63 11.38
N LEU A 81 3.89 12.14 10.19
CA LEU A 81 2.87 12.77 9.32
C LEU A 81 1.44 12.55 9.83
N GLY A 82 1.23 11.65 10.81
CA GLY A 82 -0.06 11.42 11.44
C GLY A 82 -0.95 10.39 10.76
N PHE A 83 -0.38 9.52 9.91
CA PHE A 83 -1.09 8.35 9.42
C PHE A 83 -1.55 7.45 10.57
N GLY A 84 -2.77 6.94 10.50
CA GLY A 84 -3.31 5.98 11.45
C GLY A 84 -2.63 4.60 11.34
N PHE A 85 -2.07 4.30 10.17
CA PHE A 85 -1.26 3.11 9.93
C PHE A 85 -0.31 3.30 8.73
N ILE A 86 0.74 2.50 8.72
CA ILE A 86 1.76 2.52 7.66
C ILE A 86 1.89 1.11 7.10
N GLU A 87 1.74 0.95 5.79
CA GLU A 87 2.03 -0.30 5.10
C GLU A 87 3.40 -0.21 4.43
N LEU A 88 4.35 -1.00 4.94
CA LEU A 88 5.72 -1.11 4.43
C LEU A 88 5.83 -2.20 3.35
N GLY A 89 6.85 -2.14 2.53
CA GLY A 89 7.07 -3.15 1.47
C GLY A 89 6.62 -2.62 0.10
N GLY A 90 6.42 -3.43 -0.99
CA GLY A 90 6.53 -4.90 -1.02
C GLY A 90 7.95 -5.45 -0.78
N VAL A 91 8.02 -6.29 0.19
CA VAL A 91 9.24 -6.98 0.58
C VAL A 91 9.22 -8.43 0.09
N THR A 92 10.40 -8.96 -0.25
CA THR A 92 10.61 -10.35 -0.68
C THR A 92 11.54 -11.09 0.27
N PRO A 93 11.55 -12.42 0.28
CA PRO A 93 12.45 -13.20 1.16
C PRO A 93 13.92 -12.78 1.03
N ARG A 94 14.40 -12.64 -0.19
CA ARG A 94 15.77 -12.20 -0.51
C ARG A 94 15.75 -10.80 -1.08
N ALA A 95 16.84 -10.05 -0.89
CA ALA A 95 17.07 -8.78 -1.56
C ALA A 95 17.02 -8.94 -3.09
N GLN A 96 16.48 -7.92 -3.77
CA GLN A 96 16.54 -7.86 -5.23
C GLN A 96 16.58 -6.41 -5.72
N PRO A 97 17.29 -6.13 -6.84
CA PRO A 97 17.47 -4.76 -7.34
C PRO A 97 16.20 -4.18 -7.98
N GLY A 98 15.23 -5.03 -8.35
CA GLY A 98 14.10 -4.65 -9.19
C GLY A 98 14.49 -4.45 -10.65
N ASN A 99 13.60 -3.80 -11.41
CA ASN A 99 13.79 -3.55 -12.84
C ASN A 99 14.86 -2.45 -13.09
N PRO A 100 15.49 -2.42 -14.29
CA PRO A 100 16.45 -1.37 -14.66
C PRO A 100 15.84 0.04 -14.57
N LYS A 101 16.69 1.02 -14.25
CA LYS A 101 16.33 2.44 -14.26
C LYS A 101 16.47 3.03 -15.69
N PRO A 102 15.66 4.08 -16.05
CA PRO A 102 14.62 4.72 -15.25
C PRO A 102 13.36 3.83 -15.15
N ARG A 103 12.70 3.87 -13.99
CA ARG A 103 11.58 3.00 -13.67
C ARG A 103 10.45 3.68 -12.87
N LEU A 104 10.52 5.00 -12.75
CA LEU A 104 9.52 5.82 -12.07
C LEU A 104 9.33 7.13 -12.84
N PHE A 105 8.13 7.35 -13.37
CA PHE A 105 7.80 8.45 -14.28
C PHE A 105 6.62 9.24 -13.76
N ARG A 106 6.79 10.56 -13.64
CA ARG A 106 5.71 11.47 -13.25
C ARG A 106 4.94 11.95 -14.47
N LEU A 107 3.63 12.05 -14.32
CA LEU A 107 2.71 12.69 -15.26
C LEU A 107 2.00 13.84 -14.54
N PRO A 108 2.64 15.02 -14.43
CA PRO A 108 2.12 16.12 -13.61
C PRO A 108 0.73 16.61 -14.02
N GLN A 109 0.44 16.62 -15.32
CA GLN A 109 -0.85 17.08 -15.88
C GLN A 109 -2.03 16.21 -15.39
N ALA A 110 -1.78 14.91 -15.22
CA ALA A 110 -2.77 13.95 -14.72
C ALA A 110 -2.63 13.67 -13.21
N ARG A 111 -1.73 14.35 -12.50
CA ARG A 111 -1.39 14.02 -11.10
C ARG A 111 -1.13 12.54 -10.87
N ALA A 112 -0.36 11.94 -11.77
CA ALA A 112 -0.17 10.51 -11.88
C ALA A 112 1.31 10.12 -11.89
N VAL A 113 1.58 8.84 -11.63
CA VAL A 113 2.91 8.24 -11.69
C VAL A 113 2.79 6.87 -12.37
N ILE A 114 3.66 6.62 -13.34
CA ILE A 114 3.89 5.28 -13.86
C ILE A 114 5.15 4.71 -13.19
N ASN A 115 5.06 3.48 -12.71
CA ASN A 115 6.20 2.79 -12.12
C ASN A 115 6.32 1.36 -12.65
N ARG A 116 7.59 0.92 -12.83
CA ARG A 116 7.98 -0.45 -13.11
C ARG A 116 9.07 -0.93 -12.14
N LEU A 117 8.86 -0.67 -10.84
CA LEU A 117 9.89 -0.86 -9.81
C LEU A 117 10.35 -2.31 -9.65
N GLY A 118 9.46 -3.32 -9.80
CA GLY A 118 9.81 -4.74 -9.77
C GLY A 118 10.22 -5.25 -8.38
N PHE A 119 9.57 -4.76 -7.32
CA PHE A 119 9.86 -5.13 -5.93
C PHE A 119 11.34 -4.96 -5.54
N ASN A 120 11.96 -3.82 -5.94
CA ASN A 120 13.30 -3.50 -5.43
C ASN A 120 13.26 -3.34 -3.91
N ASN A 121 14.02 -4.19 -3.19
CA ASN A 121 14.08 -4.17 -1.74
C ASN A 121 15.36 -4.89 -1.23
N LEU A 122 15.69 -4.69 0.04
CA LEU A 122 16.87 -5.25 0.69
C LEU A 122 16.63 -6.63 1.36
N GLY A 123 15.45 -7.22 1.15
CA GLY A 123 15.04 -8.49 1.76
C GLY A 123 14.37 -8.29 3.11
N VAL A 124 13.60 -9.32 3.50
CA VAL A 124 12.77 -9.28 4.71
C VAL A 124 13.60 -9.15 5.99
N ASP A 125 14.82 -9.68 6.03
CA ASP A 125 15.67 -9.62 7.21
C ASP A 125 16.08 -8.16 7.55
N VAL A 126 16.42 -7.37 6.52
CA VAL A 126 16.72 -5.93 6.70
C VAL A 126 15.47 -5.17 7.18
N LEU A 127 14.31 -5.47 6.61
CA LEU A 127 13.04 -4.87 7.06
C LEU A 127 12.80 -5.18 8.55
N VAL A 128 13.00 -6.42 8.99
CA VAL A 128 12.82 -6.83 10.38
C VAL A 128 13.78 -6.07 11.32
N GLU A 129 15.03 -5.89 10.93
CA GLU A 129 15.99 -5.11 11.73
C GLU A 129 15.56 -3.62 11.85
N ASN A 130 15.03 -3.04 10.79
CA ASN A 130 14.51 -1.67 10.82
C ASN A 130 13.22 -1.58 11.67
N LEU A 131 12.33 -2.59 11.59
CA LEU A 131 11.14 -2.69 12.43
C LEU A 131 11.49 -2.74 13.93
N LYS A 132 12.55 -3.43 14.32
CA LYS A 132 13.03 -3.49 15.72
C LYS A 132 13.53 -2.13 16.25
N ARG A 133 14.07 -1.30 15.37
CA ARG A 133 14.66 0.02 15.74
C ARG A 133 13.65 1.16 15.77
N ARG A 134 12.43 0.97 15.23
CA ARG A 134 11.42 2.03 15.15
C ARG A 134 11.00 2.54 16.52
N LYS A 135 10.73 3.83 16.61
CA LYS A 135 10.10 4.48 17.76
C LYS A 135 8.58 4.60 17.60
N TYR A 136 8.11 4.61 16.36
CA TYR A 136 6.69 4.67 16.01
C TYR A 136 5.92 3.50 16.66
N LYS A 137 4.82 3.82 17.34
CA LYS A 137 3.96 2.87 18.07
C LYS A 137 2.59 2.66 17.44
N GLY A 138 2.35 3.26 16.27
CA GLY A 138 1.11 3.07 15.52
C GLY A 138 1.09 1.73 14.77
N VAL A 139 -0.02 1.49 14.09
CA VAL A 139 -0.28 0.24 13.36
C VAL A 139 0.66 0.09 12.16
N ILE A 140 1.30 -1.07 12.03
CA ILE A 140 2.19 -1.44 10.93
C ILE A 140 1.63 -2.62 10.16
N GLY A 141 1.41 -2.40 8.86
CA GLY A 141 1.17 -3.46 7.89
C GLY A 141 2.43 -3.78 7.08
N ILE A 142 2.58 -5.02 6.64
CA ILE A 142 3.68 -5.43 5.75
C ILE A 142 3.14 -6.03 4.46
N ASN A 143 3.50 -5.43 3.34
CA ASN A 143 3.16 -5.89 2.00
C ASN A 143 4.18 -6.92 1.54
N LEU A 144 3.73 -8.15 1.35
CA LEU A 144 4.55 -9.30 1.01
C LEU A 144 4.57 -9.49 -0.50
N GLY A 145 5.76 -9.64 -1.07
CA GLY A 145 6.00 -9.91 -2.47
C GLY A 145 6.74 -11.21 -2.71
N LYS A 146 6.69 -11.69 -3.94
CA LYS A 146 7.45 -12.84 -4.45
C LYS A 146 8.75 -12.36 -5.09
N ASN A 147 9.88 -13.05 -4.86
CA ASN A 147 11.11 -12.81 -5.58
C ASN A 147 10.93 -13.02 -7.10
N LEU A 148 11.68 -12.30 -7.89
CA LEU A 148 11.57 -12.34 -9.35
C LEU A 148 11.85 -13.74 -9.91
N ASP A 149 12.88 -14.39 -9.37
CA ASP A 149 13.38 -15.72 -9.78
C ASP A 149 12.61 -16.90 -9.16
N THR A 150 11.72 -16.67 -8.19
CA THR A 150 10.83 -17.70 -7.67
C THR A 150 9.76 -18.05 -8.71
N PRO A 151 9.58 -19.32 -9.11
CA PRO A 151 8.49 -19.74 -9.98
C PRO A 151 7.10 -19.38 -9.41
N LEU A 152 6.09 -19.24 -10.28
CA LEU A 152 4.74 -18.87 -9.82
C LEU A 152 4.12 -19.92 -8.89
N GLU A 153 4.34 -21.18 -9.19
CA GLU A 153 3.89 -22.33 -8.39
C GLU A 153 4.43 -22.32 -6.95
N ASN A 154 5.58 -21.66 -6.73
CA ASN A 154 6.23 -21.54 -5.43
C ASN A 154 5.99 -20.15 -4.78
N ALA A 155 5.10 -19.34 -5.34
CA ALA A 155 4.83 -17.99 -4.83
C ALA A 155 4.34 -18.00 -3.36
N ALA A 156 3.57 -19.00 -2.98
CA ALA A 156 3.04 -19.15 -1.63
C ALA A 156 4.15 -19.31 -0.58
N ASP A 157 5.26 -19.98 -0.93
CA ASP A 157 6.40 -20.19 -0.04
C ASP A 157 7.10 -18.85 0.26
N ASP A 158 7.29 -18.00 -0.75
CA ASP A 158 7.88 -16.67 -0.55
C ASP A 158 7.04 -15.80 0.40
N TYR A 159 5.70 -15.83 0.23
CA TYR A 159 4.81 -15.13 1.14
C TYR A 159 4.88 -15.69 2.56
N ALA A 160 4.90 -17.02 2.71
CA ALA A 160 4.98 -17.68 4.02
C ALA A 160 6.30 -17.38 4.74
N ILE A 161 7.44 -17.39 4.02
CA ILE A 161 8.75 -17.02 4.56
C ILE A 161 8.75 -15.60 5.08
N CYS A 162 8.26 -14.64 4.28
CA CYS A 162 8.17 -13.25 4.71
C CYS A 162 7.22 -13.10 5.91
N TYR A 163 6.05 -13.74 5.87
CA TYR A 163 5.05 -13.68 6.93
C TYR A 163 5.61 -14.17 8.27
N ALA A 164 6.29 -15.33 8.28
CA ALA A 164 6.90 -15.89 9.48
C ALA A 164 7.93 -14.92 10.08
N LYS A 165 8.78 -14.30 9.24
CA LYS A 165 9.83 -13.40 9.71
C LYS A 165 9.29 -12.09 10.29
N VAL A 166 8.22 -11.52 9.71
CA VAL A 166 7.66 -10.25 10.17
C VAL A 166 6.62 -10.39 11.28
N TYR A 167 6.14 -11.62 11.56
CA TYR A 167 4.98 -11.89 12.41
C TYR A 167 5.02 -11.22 13.79
N ALA A 168 6.18 -11.26 14.46
CA ALA A 168 6.38 -10.66 15.78
C ALA A 168 6.44 -9.12 15.74
N HIS A 169 6.55 -8.50 14.56
CA HIS A 169 6.94 -7.10 14.39
C HIS A 169 5.89 -6.24 13.67
N CYS A 170 4.78 -6.82 13.22
CA CYS A 170 3.72 -6.13 12.50
C CYS A 170 2.34 -6.43 13.11
N ASP A 171 1.34 -5.65 12.71
CA ASP A 171 -0.05 -5.78 13.15
C ASP A 171 -0.90 -6.53 12.13
N PHE A 172 -0.59 -6.42 10.84
CA PHE A 172 -1.20 -7.20 9.75
C PHE A 172 -0.22 -7.37 8.60
N VAL A 173 -0.52 -8.30 7.69
CA VAL A 173 0.22 -8.47 6.44
C VAL A 173 -0.70 -8.37 5.24
N THR A 174 -0.16 -7.95 4.09
CA THR A 174 -0.86 -7.93 2.81
C THR A 174 -0.14 -8.81 1.80
N VAL A 175 -0.77 -9.87 1.35
CA VAL A 175 -0.28 -10.73 0.26
C VAL A 175 -0.52 -10.02 -1.07
N ASN A 176 0.55 -9.64 -1.76
CA ASN A 176 0.47 -8.86 -3.00
C ASN A 176 0.54 -9.75 -4.23
N ILE A 177 -0.62 -10.09 -4.79
CA ILE A 177 -0.78 -10.90 -6.00
C ILE A 177 -1.06 -10.04 -7.25
N SER A 178 -0.92 -8.73 -7.17
CA SER A 178 -1.48 -7.79 -8.14
C SER A 178 -0.46 -6.85 -8.79
N SER A 179 0.85 -6.98 -8.49
CA SER A 179 1.86 -6.12 -9.11
C SER A 179 1.94 -6.37 -10.63
N PRO A 180 1.82 -5.33 -11.47
CA PRO A 180 2.00 -5.46 -12.91
C PRO A 180 3.48 -5.55 -13.32
N ASN A 181 4.39 -5.34 -12.37
CA ASN A 181 5.82 -5.17 -12.61
C ASN A 181 6.64 -6.46 -12.36
N THR A 182 5.97 -7.54 -12.01
CA THR A 182 6.54 -8.87 -11.86
C THR A 182 5.88 -9.79 -12.87
N LYS A 183 6.69 -10.46 -13.68
CA LYS A 183 6.20 -11.31 -14.80
C LYS A 183 5.15 -12.31 -14.30
N ASN A 184 4.00 -12.29 -14.95
CA ASN A 184 2.87 -13.20 -14.72
C ASN A 184 2.25 -13.17 -13.30
N LEU A 185 2.68 -12.29 -12.40
CA LEU A 185 2.20 -12.29 -11.01
C LEU A 185 0.67 -12.16 -10.92
N ARG A 186 0.05 -11.37 -11.82
CA ARG A 186 -1.40 -11.18 -11.85
C ARG A 186 -2.19 -12.44 -12.24
N GLN A 187 -1.53 -13.46 -12.80
CA GLN A 187 -2.16 -14.76 -13.04
C GLN A 187 -2.56 -15.44 -11.71
N LEU A 188 -1.86 -15.13 -10.62
CA LEU A 188 -2.21 -15.61 -9.26
C LEU A 188 -3.59 -15.13 -8.78
N GLN A 189 -4.24 -14.21 -9.49
CA GLN A 189 -5.62 -13.79 -9.20
C GLN A 189 -6.67 -14.70 -9.87
N GLY A 190 -6.24 -15.65 -10.71
CA GLY A 190 -7.10 -16.70 -11.26
C GLY A 190 -7.64 -17.62 -10.17
N GLU A 191 -8.81 -18.19 -10.42
CA GLU A 191 -9.51 -19.02 -9.40
C GLU A 191 -8.68 -20.26 -9.02
N ASP A 192 -8.04 -20.89 -9.99
CA ASP A 192 -7.25 -22.11 -9.79
C ASP A 192 -5.93 -21.84 -9.04
N GLU A 193 -5.33 -20.67 -9.22
CA GLU A 193 -4.06 -20.31 -8.59
C GLU A 193 -4.27 -19.67 -7.21
N LEU A 194 -5.32 -18.88 -7.04
CA LEU A 194 -5.55 -18.12 -5.80
C LEU A 194 -5.90 -19.04 -4.63
N GLY A 195 -6.78 -20.02 -4.84
CA GLY A 195 -7.24 -20.93 -3.78
C GLY A 195 -6.10 -21.62 -3.03
N PRO A 196 -5.15 -22.29 -3.73
CA PRO A 196 -3.98 -22.91 -3.10
C PRO A 196 -3.12 -21.94 -2.29
N ILE A 197 -2.89 -20.72 -2.79
CA ILE A 197 -2.13 -19.68 -2.09
C ILE A 197 -2.82 -19.30 -0.78
N LEU A 198 -4.13 -19.02 -0.83
CA LEU A 198 -4.89 -18.65 0.36
C LEU A 198 -4.88 -19.77 1.39
N ALA A 199 -5.08 -21.03 0.96
CA ALA A 199 -5.00 -22.19 1.84
C ALA A 199 -3.63 -22.33 2.51
N HIS A 200 -2.54 -22.12 1.76
CA HIS A 200 -1.18 -22.16 2.31
C HIS A 200 -0.97 -21.07 3.36
N ILE A 201 -1.30 -19.83 3.04
CA ILE A 201 -1.16 -18.68 3.96
C ILE A 201 -2.02 -18.84 5.21
N LYS A 202 -3.22 -19.41 5.10
CA LYS A 202 -4.06 -19.67 6.28
C LYS A 202 -3.51 -20.74 7.18
N ARG A 203 -2.94 -21.83 6.62
CA ARG A 203 -2.22 -22.82 7.45
C ARG A 203 -1.03 -22.20 8.18
N GLU A 204 -0.27 -21.33 7.49
CA GLU A 204 0.85 -20.63 8.12
C GLU A 204 0.37 -19.64 9.18
N GLN A 205 -0.72 -18.90 8.95
CA GLN A 205 -1.34 -18.03 9.95
C GLN A 205 -1.70 -18.80 11.22
N ALA A 206 -2.35 -19.97 11.09
CA ALA A 206 -2.71 -20.80 12.24
C ALA A 206 -1.48 -21.24 13.02
N ARG A 207 -0.48 -21.81 12.33
CA ARG A 207 0.78 -22.24 12.93
C ARG A 207 1.51 -21.13 13.69
N LEU A 208 1.60 -19.95 13.08
CA LEU A 208 2.24 -18.77 13.69
C LEU A 208 1.41 -18.22 14.86
N SER A 209 0.09 -18.24 14.75
CA SER A 209 -0.81 -17.83 15.84
C SER A 209 -0.62 -18.69 17.08
N ASP A 210 -0.53 -20.01 16.91
CA ASP A 210 -0.26 -20.95 18.00
C ASP A 210 1.13 -20.72 18.62
N THR A 211 2.15 -20.48 17.77
CA THR A 211 3.51 -20.24 18.21
C THR A 211 3.67 -18.94 19.02
N HIS A 212 2.97 -17.88 18.59
CA HIS A 212 3.14 -16.52 19.17
C HIS A 212 2.01 -16.12 20.13
N GLY A 213 0.97 -16.93 20.32
CA GLY A 213 -0.16 -16.62 21.20
C GLY A 213 -1.00 -15.42 20.73
N ARG A 214 -0.90 -15.01 19.46
CA ARG A 214 -1.68 -13.91 18.87
C ARG A 214 -1.91 -14.15 17.40
N LYS A 215 -3.05 -13.70 16.88
CA LYS A 215 -3.34 -13.71 15.44
C LYS A 215 -2.84 -12.40 14.79
N VAL A 216 -2.07 -12.49 13.71
CA VAL A 216 -1.77 -11.38 12.81
C VAL A 216 -2.65 -11.52 11.56
N PRO A 217 -3.58 -10.59 11.30
CA PRO A 217 -4.50 -10.66 10.17
C PRO A 217 -3.79 -10.62 8.81
N VAL A 218 -4.42 -11.26 7.81
CA VAL A 218 -3.96 -11.31 6.43
C VAL A 218 -4.94 -10.58 5.53
N ALA A 219 -4.46 -9.56 4.81
CA ALA A 219 -5.15 -8.94 3.69
C ALA A 219 -4.61 -9.48 2.36
N VAL A 220 -5.41 -9.41 1.29
CA VAL A 220 -5.00 -9.75 -0.07
C VAL A 220 -5.15 -8.52 -0.95
N LYS A 221 -4.09 -8.12 -1.68
CA LYS A 221 -4.12 -6.93 -2.55
C LYS A 221 -4.34 -7.32 -4.00
N ILE A 222 -5.43 -6.81 -4.58
CA ILE A 222 -5.88 -7.11 -5.94
C ILE A 222 -5.63 -5.97 -6.92
N ALA A 223 -5.68 -6.30 -8.23
CA ALA A 223 -5.53 -5.34 -9.32
C ALA A 223 -6.85 -4.59 -9.58
N PRO A 224 -6.79 -3.40 -10.21
CA PRO A 224 -7.99 -2.70 -10.65
C PRO A 224 -8.54 -3.20 -11.98
N ASP A 225 -7.69 -3.84 -12.81
CA ASP A 225 -7.99 -4.25 -14.19
C ASP A 225 -8.68 -5.63 -14.25
N LEU A 226 -9.62 -5.88 -13.33
CA LEU A 226 -10.37 -7.14 -13.23
C LEU A 226 -11.76 -6.98 -13.84
N THR A 227 -12.29 -8.07 -14.43
CA THR A 227 -13.70 -8.15 -14.82
C THR A 227 -14.58 -8.35 -13.58
N ASP A 228 -15.88 -8.12 -13.71
CA ASP A 228 -16.83 -8.28 -12.60
C ASP A 228 -16.90 -9.74 -12.14
N GLU A 229 -16.83 -10.70 -13.07
CA GLU A 229 -16.78 -12.13 -12.78
C GLU A 229 -15.51 -12.53 -12.00
N ALA A 230 -14.36 -11.95 -12.37
CA ALA A 230 -13.11 -12.18 -11.63
C ALA A 230 -13.17 -11.61 -10.20
N ILE A 231 -13.81 -10.46 -10.02
CA ILE A 231 -13.99 -9.85 -8.69
C ILE A 231 -14.92 -10.72 -7.82
N GLU A 232 -16.01 -11.23 -8.40
CA GLU A 232 -16.92 -12.17 -7.74
C GLU A 232 -16.19 -13.44 -7.30
N ALA A 233 -15.43 -14.07 -8.21
CA ALA A 233 -14.66 -15.28 -7.93
C ALA A 233 -13.64 -15.05 -6.80
N ILE A 234 -12.90 -13.91 -6.84
CA ILE A 234 -11.98 -13.54 -5.78
C ILE A 234 -12.72 -13.34 -4.45
N ALA A 235 -13.83 -12.60 -4.42
CA ALA A 235 -14.61 -12.37 -3.20
C ALA A 235 -15.06 -13.69 -2.57
N ARG A 236 -15.59 -14.61 -3.37
CA ARG A 236 -15.99 -15.96 -2.93
C ARG A 236 -14.82 -16.74 -2.33
N LEU A 237 -13.63 -16.70 -2.95
CA LEU A 237 -12.44 -17.39 -2.44
C LEU A 237 -11.93 -16.76 -1.14
N LEU A 238 -11.93 -15.43 -1.02
CA LEU A 238 -11.50 -14.74 0.20
C LEU A 238 -12.40 -15.13 1.38
N VAL A 239 -13.72 -15.20 1.19
CA VAL A 239 -14.68 -15.65 2.22
C VAL A 239 -14.47 -17.12 2.54
N LYS A 240 -14.38 -18.00 1.52
CA LYS A 240 -14.17 -19.45 1.68
C LYS A 240 -12.92 -19.77 2.50
N HIS A 241 -11.85 -19.00 2.31
CA HIS A 241 -10.57 -19.19 3.01
C HIS A 241 -10.44 -18.31 4.26
N GLU A 242 -11.51 -17.65 4.71
CA GLU A 242 -11.53 -16.83 5.93
C GLU A 242 -10.40 -15.78 5.97
N ILE A 243 -10.12 -15.12 4.83
CA ILE A 243 -9.16 -14.03 4.77
C ILE A 243 -9.69 -12.85 5.59
N ASP A 244 -8.78 -12.09 6.23
CA ASP A 244 -9.17 -11.09 7.20
C ASP A 244 -9.51 -9.73 6.59
N ALA A 245 -9.02 -9.43 5.36
CA ALA A 245 -9.34 -8.20 4.60
C ALA A 245 -8.96 -8.33 3.12
N VAL A 246 -9.47 -7.40 2.30
CA VAL A 246 -9.01 -7.19 0.92
C VAL A 246 -8.53 -5.76 0.73
N THR A 247 -7.41 -5.57 0.03
CA THR A 247 -6.89 -4.25 -0.34
C THR A 247 -7.17 -3.99 -1.82
N ALA A 248 -8.00 -3.01 -2.10
CA ALA A 248 -8.42 -2.61 -3.44
C ALA A 248 -8.13 -1.12 -3.68
N THR A 249 -7.17 -0.78 -4.58
CA THR A 249 -6.49 -1.65 -5.54
C THR A 249 -4.99 -1.36 -5.66
N ASN A 250 -4.29 -2.19 -6.45
CA ASN A 250 -2.97 -1.85 -6.97
C ASN A 250 -3.10 -0.81 -8.11
N THR A 251 -2.03 -0.58 -8.86
CA THR A 251 -1.95 0.30 -10.04
C THR A 251 -2.59 -0.34 -11.26
N THR A 252 -3.02 0.47 -12.26
CA THR A 252 -3.63 -0.02 -13.51
C THR A 252 -2.63 -0.11 -14.65
N LEU A 253 -2.92 -0.97 -15.63
CA LEU A 253 -2.24 -1.00 -16.93
C LEU A 253 -2.95 -0.13 -17.98
N SER A 254 -4.17 0.33 -17.72
CA SER A 254 -4.87 1.27 -18.61
C SER A 254 -4.08 2.58 -18.76
N ARG A 255 -4.13 3.16 -19.95
CA ARG A 255 -3.54 4.46 -20.31
C ARG A 255 -4.58 5.44 -20.83
N GLU A 256 -5.86 5.06 -20.80
CA GLU A 256 -6.97 5.80 -21.41
C GLU A 256 -7.00 7.26 -20.95
N ASP A 257 -6.87 7.50 -19.63
CA ASP A 257 -6.94 8.84 -19.02
C ASP A 257 -5.63 9.65 -19.14
N VAL A 258 -4.58 9.08 -19.74
CA VAL A 258 -3.27 9.75 -19.85
C VAL A 258 -2.73 9.78 -21.29
N GLN A 259 -3.53 9.39 -22.27
CA GLN A 259 -3.12 9.38 -23.69
C GLN A 259 -2.59 10.75 -24.12
N GLY A 260 -1.48 10.73 -24.88
CA GLY A 260 -0.84 11.93 -25.41
C GLY A 260 -0.07 12.77 -24.40
N LEU A 261 -0.07 12.40 -23.11
CA LEU A 261 0.77 13.07 -22.13
C LEU A 261 2.23 12.58 -22.19
N PRO A 262 3.21 13.42 -21.86
CA PRO A 262 4.60 12.96 -21.71
C PRO A 262 4.70 11.76 -20.76
N ASN A 263 5.46 10.75 -21.12
CA ASN A 263 5.64 9.48 -20.42
C ASN A 263 4.41 8.54 -20.40
N ALA A 264 3.29 8.85 -21.07
CA ALA A 264 2.10 8.01 -21.04
C ALA A 264 2.35 6.60 -21.61
N GLU A 265 3.26 6.48 -22.58
CA GLU A 265 3.62 5.23 -23.28
C GLU A 265 4.59 4.35 -22.45
N GLU A 266 5.07 4.83 -21.30
CA GLU A 266 5.97 4.06 -20.46
C GLU A 266 5.28 2.80 -19.91
N THR A 267 6.00 1.68 -19.93
CA THR A 267 5.52 0.43 -19.34
C THR A 267 5.49 0.50 -17.83
N GLY A 268 4.58 -0.25 -17.20
CA GLY A 268 4.44 -0.32 -15.75
C GLY A 268 3.03 0.00 -15.26
N GLY A 269 2.86 0.10 -13.96
CA GLY A 269 1.58 0.42 -13.34
C GLY A 269 1.36 1.93 -13.20
N LEU A 270 0.23 2.42 -13.67
CA LEU A 270 -0.23 3.80 -13.52
C LEU A 270 -0.95 3.96 -12.18
N SER A 271 -0.57 4.97 -11.40
CA SER A 271 -1.18 5.36 -10.13
C SER A 271 -1.53 6.85 -10.13
N GLY A 272 -2.28 7.29 -9.16
CA GLY A 272 -2.72 8.67 -9.03
C GLY A 272 -4.17 8.87 -9.45
N GLU A 273 -4.55 10.09 -9.77
CA GLU A 273 -5.93 10.46 -10.08
C GLU A 273 -6.62 9.57 -11.11
N PRO A 274 -5.97 9.14 -12.19
CA PRO A 274 -6.59 8.29 -13.22
C PRO A 274 -7.10 6.93 -12.71
N VAL A 275 -6.59 6.43 -11.57
CA VAL A 275 -7.03 5.14 -11.01
C VAL A 275 -8.29 5.28 -10.14
N PHE A 276 -8.75 6.49 -9.88
CA PHE A 276 -9.78 6.74 -8.86
C PHE A 276 -11.09 6.01 -9.16
N GLU A 277 -11.68 6.22 -10.33
CA GLU A 277 -12.97 5.62 -10.68
C GLU A 277 -12.87 4.11 -10.86
N LEU A 278 -11.79 3.63 -11.48
CA LEU A 278 -11.56 2.20 -11.67
C LEU A 278 -11.43 1.47 -10.31
N SER A 279 -10.69 2.07 -9.37
CA SER A 279 -10.58 1.53 -8.02
C SER A 279 -11.91 1.55 -7.26
N ASN A 280 -12.71 2.62 -7.40
CA ASN A 280 -14.02 2.71 -6.76
C ASN A 280 -15.02 1.70 -7.35
N ARG A 281 -14.96 1.42 -8.67
CA ARG A 281 -15.74 0.35 -9.29
C ARG A 281 -15.43 -1.00 -8.62
N VAL A 282 -14.14 -1.34 -8.51
CA VAL A 282 -13.71 -2.60 -7.87
C VAL A 282 -14.17 -2.68 -6.42
N ILE A 283 -14.05 -1.57 -5.65
CA ILE A 283 -14.48 -1.54 -4.25
C ILE A 283 -15.99 -1.77 -4.14
N ARG A 284 -16.82 -1.13 -4.99
CA ARG A 284 -18.27 -1.35 -5.01
C ARG A 284 -18.65 -2.79 -5.32
N GLN A 285 -18.00 -3.40 -6.32
CA GLN A 285 -18.23 -4.80 -6.66
C GLN A 285 -17.81 -5.74 -5.53
N LEU A 286 -16.65 -5.50 -4.92
CA LEU A 286 -16.24 -6.26 -3.73
C LEU A 286 -17.23 -6.11 -2.58
N ALA A 287 -17.68 -4.89 -2.27
CA ALA A 287 -18.63 -4.64 -1.19
C ALA A 287 -19.94 -5.38 -1.42
N TYR A 288 -20.40 -5.42 -2.68
CA TYR A 288 -21.60 -6.17 -3.06
C TYR A 288 -21.43 -7.68 -2.85
N HIS A 289 -20.35 -8.28 -3.38
CA HIS A 289 -20.14 -9.73 -3.31
C HIS A 289 -19.70 -10.23 -1.93
N LEU A 290 -19.03 -9.38 -1.14
CA LEU A 290 -18.59 -9.72 0.21
C LEU A 290 -19.72 -9.58 1.24
N ASP A 291 -20.74 -8.78 0.99
CA ASP A 291 -21.89 -8.52 1.89
C ASP A 291 -21.48 -8.34 3.37
N GLY A 292 -20.41 -7.61 3.60
CA GLY A 292 -19.87 -7.34 4.93
C GLY A 292 -19.04 -8.47 5.57
N ALA A 293 -18.81 -9.60 4.88
CA ALA A 293 -18.04 -10.73 5.42
C ALA A 293 -16.61 -10.39 5.81
N LEU A 294 -15.96 -9.48 5.08
CA LEU A 294 -14.63 -8.98 5.42
C LEU A 294 -14.45 -7.51 5.01
N PRO A 295 -13.61 -6.74 5.72
CA PRO A 295 -13.39 -5.32 5.44
C PRO A 295 -12.54 -5.11 4.19
N ILE A 296 -12.75 -3.93 3.55
CA ILE A 296 -12.01 -3.48 2.38
C ILE A 296 -11.11 -2.31 2.77
N ILE A 297 -9.82 -2.37 2.41
CA ILE A 297 -8.87 -1.26 2.49
C ILE A 297 -8.82 -0.60 1.11
N GLY A 298 -9.38 0.61 0.99
CA GLY A 298 -9.51 1.33 -0.27
C GLY A 298 -8.23 2.08 -0.66
N VAL A 299 -7.69 1.80 -1.85
CA VAL A 299 -6.46 2.42 -2.37
C VAL A 299 -6.63 2.80 -3.83
N GLY A 300 -6.12 3.96 -4.23
CA GLY A 300 -6.06 4.42 -5.62
C GLY A 300 -6.78 5.76 -5.83
N GLY A 301 -6.06 6.73 -6.36
CA GLY A 301 -6.61 8.00 -6.82
C GLY A 301 -6.97 9.04 -5.75
N ILE A 302 -6.72 8.80 -4.48
CA ILE A 302 -7.05 9.77 -3.41
C ILE A 302 -6.15 11.00 -3.53
N MET A 303 -6.74 12.14 -3.89
CA MET A 303 -6.10 13.46 -4.02
C MET A 303 -6.74 14.51 -3.10
N SER A 304 -7.84 14.17 -2.41
CA SER A 304 -8.58 15.08 -1.53
C SER A 304 -9.34 14.30 -0.45
N GLY A 305 -9.86 15.02 0.54
CA GLY A 305 -10.79 14.47 1.52
C GLY A 305 -12.07 13.91 0.89
N ARG A 306 -12.57 14.51 -0.20
CA ARG A 306 -13.75 14.02 -0.94
C ARG A 306 -13.51 12.66 -1.57
N ASP A 307 -12.32 12.45 -2.13
CA ASP A 307 -11.98 11.16 -2.76
C ASP A 307 -11.94 10.04 -1.71
N ALA A 308 -11.45 10.36 -0.52
CA ALA A 308 -11.45 9.41 0.60
C ALA A 308 -12.87 9.08 1.07
N VAL A 309 -13.76 10.09 1.17
CA VAL A 309 -15.18 9.86 1.49
C VAL A 309 -15.82 8.97 0.45
N ALA A 310 -15.64 9.25 -0.84
CA ALA A 310 -16.17 8.42 -1.92
C ALA A 310 -15.70 6.96 -1.87
N LYS A 311 -14.46 6.69 -1.40
CA LYS A 311 -14.00 5.32 -1.17
C LYS A 311 -14.72 4.62 -0.02
N ILE A 312 -14.99 5.33 1.07
CA ILE A 312 -15.78 4.79 2.17
C ILE A 312 -17.23 4.53 1.72
N GLU A 313 -17.82 5.46 0.96
CA GLU A 313 -19.16 5.29 0.37
C GLU A 313 -19.21 4.12 -0.63
N ALA A 314 -18.12 3.84 -1.34
CA ALA A 314 -17.99 2.67 -2.20
C ALA A 314 -17.92 1.34 -1.41
N GLY A 315 -17.71 1.37 -0.08
CA GLY A 315 -17.68 0.19 0.79
C GLY A 315 -16.35 -0.05 1.51
N ALA A 316 -15.35 0.85 1.38
CA ALA A 316 -14.11 0.71 2.12
C ALA A 316 -14.27 1.00 3.62
N SER A 317 -13.54 0.28 4.46
CA SER A 317 -13.46 0.51 5.93
C SER A 317 -12.29 1.43 6.31
N LEU A 318 -11.19 1.34 5.58
CA LEU A 318 -9.97 2.13 5.72
C LEU A 318 -9.54 2.63 4.34
N VAL A 319 -8.72 3.68 4.30
CA VAL A 319 -8.17 4.21 3.05
C VAL A 319 -6.66 4.34 3.12
N GLN A 320 -5.99 4.17 1.96
CA GLN A 320 -4.55 4.37 1.83
C GLN A 320 -4.25 5.23 0.60
N PHE A 321 -3.17 6.01 0.66
CA PHE A 321 -2.64 6.69 -0.51
C PHE A 321 -1.11 6.75 -0.51
N TYR A 322 -0.53 6.88 -1.72
CA TYR A 322 0.90 7.13 -1.95
C TYR A 322 1.06 8.29 -2.93
N THR A 323 0.54 8.18 -4.15
CA THR A 323 0.67 9.22 -5.18
C THR A 323 0.02 10.55 -4.76
N GLY A 324 -1.08 10.49 -3.98
CA GLY A 324 -1.66 11.68 -3.36
C GLY A 324 -0.67 12.44 -2.46
N LEU A 325 0.14 11.72 -1.68
CA LEU A 325 1.19 12.33 -0.86
C LEU A 325 2.26 13.04 -1.72
N VAL A 326 2.61 12.45 -2.88
CA VAL A 326 3.60 13.05 -3.81
C VAL A 326 3.09 14.37 -4.42
N TYR A 327 1.81 14.48 -4.73
CA TYR A 327 1.26 15.68 -5.39
C TYR A 327 0.70 16.72 -4.42
N ARG A 328 0.07 16.28 -3.33
CA ARG A 328 -0.60 17.15 -2.35
C ARG A 328 0.23 17.39 -1.10
N GLY A 329 1.27 16.58 -0.88
CA GLY A 329 2.14 16.67 0.29
C GLY A 329 1.50 16.19 1.58
N PRO A 330 2.21 16.40 2.70
CA PRO A 330 1.79 15.93 4.02
C PRO A 330 0.42 16.46 4.48
N ALA A 331 -0.01 17.64 3.99
CA ALA A 331 -1.30 18.25 4.32
C ALA A 331 -2.51 17.38 3.97
N LEU A 332 -2.34 16.44 3.01
CA LEU A 332 -3.39 15.51 2.62
C LEU A 332 -3.81 14.59 3.78
N VAL A 333 -2.87 14.22 4.65
CA VAL A 333 -3.16 13.31 5.79
C VAL A 333 -4.22 13.91 6.72
N PRO A 334 -4.02 15.10 7.33
CA PRO A 334 -5.05 15.71 8.18
C PRO A 334 -6.30 16.15 7.40
N GLU A 335 -6.20 16.46 6.10
CA GLU A 335 -7.37 16.78 5.26
C GLU A 335 -8.28 15.55 5.16
N VAL A 336 -7.73 14.41 4.79
CA VAL A 336 -8.48 13.14 4.68
C VAL A 336 -9.02 12.69 6.03
N ALA A 337 -8.21 12.78 7.10
CA ALA A 337 -8.66 12.41 8.44
C ALA A 337 -9.84 13.25 8.94
N ARG A 338 -9.87 14.56 8.64
CA ARG A 338 -11.02 15.42 8.97
C ARG A 338 -12.26 15.09 8.15
N ALA A 339 -12.09 14.83 6.85
CA ALA A 339 -13.20 14.52 5.96
C ALA A 339 -13.89 13.18 6.33
N LEU A 340 -13.14 12.22 6.86
CA LEU A 340 -13.65 10.90 7.26
C LEU A 340 -14.18 10.83 8.69
N ARG A 341 -13.97 11.90 9.48
CA ARG A 341 -14.41 11.93 10.87
C ARG A 341 -15.95 11.91 10.94
N LYS A 342 -16.46 10.97 11.71
CA LYS A 342 -17.89 10.83 12.03
C LYS A 342 -18.30 11.78 13.14
#